data_c1d9b534b9f5088043455f68cbfc8621
#
_entry.id   c1d9b534b9f5088043455f68cbfc8621
#
_cell.length_a   1.000
_cell.length_b   1.000
_cell.length_c   1.000
_cell.angle_alpha   90.00
_cell.angle_beta   90.00
_cell.angle_gamma   90.00
#
_symmetry.space_group_name_H-M   'P 1'
#
loop_
_entity.id
_entity.type
_entity.pdbx_description
1 polymer ?
#
loop_
_entity_poly.entity_id
_entity_poly.type
_entity_poly.pdbx_seq_one_letter_code
_entity_poly.pdbx_strand_id
1 'polypeptide(L)'
;MADSEKTEAPSEKKRKDARKEGNVFQSRDIVTVVVLFGVFYAARFLIPFIYEDLRNFLAYILELIEEREPVSNQLLYRVIWLSVKMALPLLLITMFLGIIASLVQTRFNISFKLLSPKLSNLSPTKGLGRIFSKRNLVELIKNIIKILILISFLYSILKADIIPISKMIHMDIKNSSITLMSMMFDLITRICAVFLAIAFFDFMYQKWQYEMDLRMTKQEVKDEYKQLEGNPEIKGRIRQMMRSRANQRMMQAVPDADVIIRNPEHLAIAIKYDPDKNQAPIVLAKGQDELALKIVAVGEEHHVTAIENKPLARAMYPVCKVGKEIPGDFYGAVAEILVYIYRKENRQDILEKAKEDNRNA
;
A
#
# COMPACT_ATOMS: atom_id res chain seq x y z
N MET A 1 -24.41 -13.05 13.90
CA MET A 1 -23.41 -12.00 14.11
C MET A 1 -23.84 -10.83 13.25
N ALA A 2 -24.17 -9.69 13.86
CA ALA A 2 -24.59 -8.51 13.15
C ALA A 2 -23.49 -8.13 12.15
N ASP A 3 -23.84 -8.10 10.86
CA ASP A 3 -22.99 -7.59 9.80
C ASP A 3 -22.71 -6.12 10.16
N SER A 4 -21.52 -5.84 10.66
CA SER A 4 -21.13 -4.48 11.02
C SER A 4 -21.13 -3.70 9.71
N GLU A 5 -22.11 -2.83 9.53
CA GLU A 5 -22.29 -2.06 8.31
C GLU A 5 -21.00 -1.30 7.98
N LYS A 6 -20.51 -1.48 6.79
CA LYS A 6 -19.33 -0.79 6.24
C LYS A 6 -19.71 0.66 5.91
N THR A 7 -19.66 1.52 6.92
CA THR A 7 -20.09 2.93 6.81
C THR A 7 -18.95 3.88 6.54
N GLU A 8 -17.72 3.52 6.96
CA GLU A 8 -16.56 4.40 6.91
C GLU A 8 -15.89 4.43 5.52
N ALA A 9 -15.38 5.60 5.14
CA ALA A 9 -14.63 5.75 3.89
C ALA A 9 -13.33 4.91 3.93
N PRO A 10 -12.92 4.32 2.79
CA PRO A 10 -11.70 3.55 2.73
C PRO A 10 -10.46 4.43 2.96
N SER A 11 -9.53 3.94 3.79
CA SER A 11 -8.24 4.57 4.04
C SER A 11 -7.33 4.52 2.79
N GLU A 12 -6.29 5.35 2.76
CA GLU A 12 -5.28 5.29 1.70
C GLU A 12 -4.54 3.93 1.67
N LYS A 13 -4.29 3.35 2.84
CA LYS A 13 -3.67 2.03 2.96
C LYS A 13 -4.57 0.96 2.36
N LYS A 14 -5.87 0.95 2.70
CA LYS A 14 -6.85 0.02 2.13
C LYS A 14 -6.90 0.11 0.59
N ARG A 15 -6.88 1.34 0.04
CA ARG A 15 -6.82 1.57 -1.41
C ARG A 15 -5.53 1.05 -2.04
N LYS A 16 -4.37 1.27 -1.40
CA LYS A 16 -3.07 0.75 -1.85
C LYS A 16 -3.02 -0.77 -1.81
N ASP A 17 -3.52 -1.38 -0.76
CA ASP A 17 -3.52 -2.83 -0.61
C ASP A 17 -4.48 -3.50 -1.61
N ALA A 18 -5.68 -2.93 -1.82
CA ALA A 18 -6.59 -3.37 -2.88
C ALA A 18 -5.92 -3.33 -4.27
N ARG A 19 -5.17 -2.26 -4.58
CA ARG A 19 -4.41 -2.17 -5.84
C ARG A 19 -3.31 -3.22 -5.95
N LYS A 20 -2.55 -3.49 -4.89
CA LYS A 20 -1.52 -4.54 -4.87
C LYS A 20 -2.14 -5.92 -5.11
N GLU A 21 -3.36 -6.14 -4.64
CA GLU A 21 -4.12 -7.38 -4.86
C GLU A 21 -4.73 -7.47 -6.26
N GLY A 22 -4.60 -6.42 -7.08
CA GLY A 22 -5.18 -6.33 -8.40
C GLY A 22 -6.67 -5.95 -8.42
N ASN A 23 -7.24 -5.60 -7.25
CA ASN A 23 -8.58 -5.07 -7.16
C ASN A 23 -8.54 -3.57 -7.50
N VAL A 24 -8.75 -3.26 -8.77
CA VAL A 24 -8.73 -1.90 -9.31
C VAL A 24 -10.07 -1.58 -9.96
N PHE A 25 -10.40 -0.30 -9.97
CA PHE A 25 -11.55 0.18 -10.72
C PHE A 25 -11.31 0.02 -12.24
N GLN A 26 -12.26 -0.61 -12.91
CA GLN A 26 -12.26 -0.74 -14.37
C GLN A 26 -13.70 -0.87 -14.89
N SER A 27 -14.10 -0.03 -15.84
CA SER A 27 -15.33 -0.19 -16.62
C SER A 27 -15.01 -0.89 -17.94
N ARG A 28 -15.56 -2.07 -18.12
CA ARG A 28 -15.42 -2.85 -19.36
C ARG A 28 -16.07 -2.17 -20.54
N ASP A 29 -17.22 -1.52 -20.32
CA ASP A 29 -17.97 -0.84 -21.37
C ASP A 29 -17.19 0.31 -21.98
N ILE A 30 -16.49 1.11 -21.15
CA ILE A 30 -15.62 2.19 -21.66
C ILE A 30 -14.47 1.61 -22.51
N VAL A 31 -13.81 0.53 -22.06
CA VAL A 31 -12.78 -0.13 -22.87
C VAL A 31 -13.35 -0.59 -24.20
N THR A 32 -14.51 -1.24 -24.19
CA THR A 32 -15.17 -1.73 -25.41
C THR A 32 -15.50 -0.58 -26.37
N VAL A 33 -16.03 0.52 -25.88
CA VAL A 33 -16.38 1.70 -26.72
C VAL A 33 -15.10 2.30 -27.33
N VAL A 34 -14.06 2.49 -26.54
CA VAL A 34 -12.78 3.05 -27.02
C VAL A 34 -12.17 2.16 -28.10
N VAL A 35 -12.15 0.84 -27.90
CA VAL A 35 -11.64 -0.12 -28.87
C VAL A 35 -12.49 -0.13 -30.13
N LEU A 36 -13.80 -0.21 -29.99
CA LEU A 36 -14.74 -0.26 -31.12
C LEU A 36 -14.60 1.01 -31.99
N PHE A 37 -14.64 2.18 -31.34
CA PHE A 37 -14.48 3.46 -32.03
C PHE A 37 -13.15 3.58 -32.73
N GLY A 38 -12.05 3.24 -32.04
CA GLY A 38 -10.71 3.31 -32.58
C GLY A 38 -10.48 2.36 -33.74
N VAL A 39 -10.99 1.12 -33.67
CA VAL A 39 -10.87 0.13 -34.75
C VAL A 39 -11.67 0.56 -35.98
N PHE A 40 -12.89 1.11 -35.82
CA PHE A 40 -13.66 1.59 -36.93
C PHE A 40 -13.04 2.81 -37.64
N TYR A 41 -12.49 3.74 -36.88
CA TYR A 41 -11.76 4.87 -37.48
C TYR A 41 -10.47 4.39 -38.16
N ALA A 42 -9.73 3.44 -37.59
CA ALA A 42 -8.57 2.84 -38.21
C ALA A 42 -8.95 2.08 -39.50
N ALA A 43 -10.05 1.31 -39.47
CA ALA A 43 -10.56 0.64 -40.65
C ALA A 43 -10.86 1.61 -41.82
N ARG A 44 -11.40 2.79 -41.50
CA ARG A 44 -11.65 3.84 -42.50
C ARG A 44 -10.38 4.24 -43.24
N PHE A 45 -9.24 4.34 -42.53
CA PHE A 45 -7.94 4.63 -43.12
C PHE A 45 -7.38 3.46 -43.91
N LEU A 46 -7.65 2.23 -43.50
CA LEU A 46 -7.12 1.03 -44.11
C LEU A 46 -7.92 0.59 -45.33
N ILE A 47 -9.19 0.97 -45.48
CA ILE A 47 -10.06 0.59 -46.58
C ILE A 47 -9.46 0.86 -47.97
N PRO A 48 -8.86 2.04 -48.26
CA PRO A 48 -8.25 2.28 -49.58
C PRO A 48 -7.14 1.27 -49.91
N PHE A 49 -6.28 0.98 -48.92
CA PHE A 49 -5.18 0.00 -49.06
C PHE A 49 -5.71 -1.42 -49.26
N ILE A 50 -6.72 -1.81 -48.48
CA ILE A 50 -7.39 -3.10 -48.58
C ILE A 50 -8.04 -3.25 -49.95
N TYR A 51 -8.70 -2.22 -50.44
CA TYR A 51 -9.32 -2.21 -51.75
C TYR A 51 -8.29 -2.40 -52.87
N GLU A 52 -7.17 -1.70 -52.81
CA GLU A 52 -6.11 -1.82 -53.82
C GLU A 52 -5.45 -3.20 -53.82
N ASP A 53 -5.17 -3.73 -52.64
CA ASP A 53 -4.64 -5.08 -52.48
C ASP A 53 -5.61 -6.16 -53.01
N LEU A 54 -6.91 -6.04 -52.72
CA LEU A 54 -7.95 -6.93 -53.24
C LEU A 54 -8.09 -6.83 -54.77
N ARG A 55 -8.07 -5.59 -55.31
CA ARG A 55 -8.13 -5.37 -56.74
C ARG A 55 -6.96 -6.02 -57.46
N ASN A 56 -5.75 -5.84 -56.97
CA ASN A 56 -4.55 -6.43 -57.51
C ASN A 56 -4.56 -7.96 -57.42
N PHE A 57 -5.08 -8.49 -56.33
CA PHE A 57 -5.26 -9.94 -56.17
C PHE A 57 -6.29 -10.51 -57.14
N LEU A 58 -7.44 -9.84 -57.34
CA LEU A 58 -8.44 -10.24 -58.29
C LEU A 58 -7.90 -10.19 -59.72
N ALA A 59 -7.16 -9.17 -60.12
CA ALA A 59 -6.51 -9.09 -61.42
C ALA A 59 -5.58 -10.28 -61.65
N TYR A 60 -4.75 -10.61 -60.66
CA TYR A 60 -3.88 -11.79 -60.70
C TYR A 60 -4.64 -13.10 -60.84
N ILE A 61 -5.78 -13.26 -60.16
CA ILE A 61 -6.63 -14.46 -60.31
C ILE A 61 -7.18 -14.55 -61.76
N LEU A 62 -7.61 -13.43 -62.35
CA LEU A 62 -8.11 -13.40 -63.73
C LEU A 62 -7.03 -13.76 -64.73
N GLU A 63 -5.79 -13.31 -64.56
CA GLU A 63 -4.63 -13.70 -65.39
C GLU A 63 -4.38 -15.23 -65.33
N LEU A 64 -4.37 -15.81 -64.12
CA LEU A 64 -4.20 -17.25 -63.93
C LEU A 64 -5.30 -18.09 -64.62
N ILE A 65 -6.54 -17.59 -64.62
CA ILE A 65 -7.66 -18.27 -65.32
C ILE A 65 -7.48 -18.19 -66.82
N GLU A 66 -7.03 -17.06 -67.35
CA GLU A 66 -6.78 -16.85 -68.77
C GLU A 66 -5.64 -17.76 -69.27
N GLU A 67 -4.54 -17.86 -68.52
CA GLU A 67 -3.39 -18.72 -68.80
C GLU A 67 -3.64 -20.22 -68.53
N ARG A 68 -4.81 -20.57 -68.00
CA ARG A 68 -5.19 -21.92 -67.58
C ARG A 68 -4.18 -22.62 -66.65
N GLU A 69 -3.50 -21.82 -65.82
CA GLU A 69 -2.53 -22.37 -64.91
C GLU A 69 -3.20 -23.16 -63.77
N PRO A 70 -2.61 -24.31 -63.37
CA PRO A 70 -3.15 -25.06 -62.24
C PRO A 70 -2.96 -24.32 -60.92
N VAL A 71 -3.86 -24.58 -59.97
CA VAL A 71 -3.75 -24.05 -58.62
C VAL A 71 -2.39 -24.43 -58.03
N SER A 72 -1.51 -23.46 -57.88
CA SER A 72 -0.14 -23.67 -57.40
C SER A 72 0.01 -23.28 -55.92
N ASN A 73 1.09 -23.78 -55.29
CA ASN A 73 1.46 -23.37 -53.93
C ASN A 73 1.69 -21.87 -53.81
N GLN A 74 2.05 -21.20 -54.93
CA GLN A 74 2.21 -19.74 -54.97
C GLN A 74 0.88 -19.02 -54.75
N LEU A 75 -0.21 -19.51 -55.31
CA LEU A 75 -1.54 -18.96 -55.06
C LEU A 75 -1.93 -19.07 -53.59
N LEU A 76 -1.73 -20.25 -52.96
CA LEU A 76 -2.00 -20.46 -51.55
C LEU A 76 -1.18 -19.49 -50.69
N TYR A 77 0.10 -19.32 -50.98
CA TYR A 77 0.96 -18.38 -50.27
C TYR A 77 0.44 -16.92 -50.40
N ARG A 78 0.04 -16.48 -51.58
CA ARG A 78 -0.52 -15.14 -51.81
C ARG A 78 -1.82 -14.93 -51.06
N VAL A 79 -2.73 -15.92 -51.05
CA VAL A 79 -3.98 -15.85 -50.26
C VAL A 79 -3.69 -15.69 -48.77
N ILE A 80 -2.81 -16.53 -48.22
CA ILE A 80 -2.43 -16.44 -46.80
C ILE A 80 -1.79 -15.08 -46.47
N TRP A 81 -0.82 -14.67 -47.32
CA TRP A 81 -0.14 -13.39 -47.13
C TRP A 81 -1.11 -12.20 -47.19
N LEU A 82 -2.02 -12.17 -48.15
CA LEU A 82 -3.05 -11.15 -48.27
C LEU A 82 -3.95 -11.11 -47.02
N SER A 83 -4.41 -12.30 -46.61
CA SER A 83 -5.24 -12.41 -45.38
C SER A 83 -4.54 -11.88 -44.14
N VAL A 84 -3.26 -12.21 -43.95
CA VAL A 84 -2.44 -11.69 -42.84
C VAL A 84 -2.24 -10.18 -42.96
N LYS A 85 -1.91 -9.69 -44.17
CA LYS A 85 -1.69 -8.26 -44.44
C LYS A 85 -2.93 -7.40 -44.13
N MET A 86 -4.13 -7.93 -44.37
CA MET A 86 -5.40 -7.26 -44.11
C MET A 86 -5.82 -7.36 -42.64
N ALA A 87 -5.66 -8.53 -42.02
CA ALA A 87 -6.15 -8.78 -40.67
C ALA A 87 -5.19 -8.25 -39.57
N LEU A 88 -3.88 -8.41 -39.78
CA LEU A 88 -2.88 -8.09 -38.76
C LEU A 88 -2.91 -6.65 -38.27
N PRO A 89 -3.01 -5.61 -39.12
CA PRO A 89 -3.07 -4.24 -38.65
C PRO A 89 -4.29 -3.97 -37.75
N LEU A 90 -5.46 -4.50 -38.11
CA LEU A 90 -6.67 -4.35 -37.31
C LEU A 90 -6.55 -5.07 -35.96
N LEU A 91 -5.98 -6.27 -35.93
CA LEU A 91 -5.73 -7.02 -34.71
C LEU A 91 -4.74 -6.27 -33.78
N LEU A 92 -3.64 -5.75 -34.33
CA LEU A 92 -2.65 -4.99 -33.57
C LEU A 92 -3.25 -3.70 -33.00
N ILE A 93 -4.04 -2.97 -33.78
CA ILE A 93 -4.74 -1.76 -33.32
C ILE A 93 -5.72 -2.10 -32.20
N THR A 94 -6.51 -3.16 -32.36
CA THR A 94 -7.46 -3.63 -31.34
C THR A 94 -6.75 -3.96 -30.03
N MET A 95 -5.66 -4.73 -30.12
CA MET A 95 -4.85 -5.11 -28.97
C MET A 95 -4.26 -3.88 -28.27
N PHE A 96 -3.66 -2.97 -29.04
CA PHE A 96 -3.02 -1.78 -28.53
C PHE A 96 -4.01 -0.84 -27.83
N LEU A 97 -5.15 -0.57 -28.47
CA LEU A 97 -6.21 0.26 -27.89
C LEU A 97 -6.80 -0.38 -26.63
N GLY A 98 -7.02 -1.69 -26.62
CA GLY A 98 -7.51 -2.41 -25.45
C GLY A 98 -6.55 -2.34 -24.26
N ILE A 99 -5.26 -2.52 -24.53
CA ILE A 99 -4.20 -2.39 -23.51
C ILE A 99 -4.15 -0.96 -22.97
N ILE A 100 -4.08 0.05 -23.85
CA ILE A 100 -4.02 1.46 -23.42
C ILE A 100 -5.26 1.86 -22.63
N ALA A 101 -6.45 1.55 -23.13
CA ALA A 101 -7.70 1.89 -22.44
C ALA A 101 -7.77 1.28 -21.04
N SER A 102 -7.31 0.02 -20.90
CA SER A 102 -7.24 -0.65 -19.61
C SER A 102 -6.19 -0.05 -18.68
N LEU A 103 -4.99 0.22 -19.18
CA LEU A 103 -3.89 0.82 -18.39
C LEU A 103 -4.24 2.21 -17.89
N VAL A 104 -4.84 3.05 -18.74
CA VAL A 104 -5.27 4.40 -18.36
C VAL A 104 -6.33 4.33 -17.24
N GLN A 105 -7.32 3.45 -17.34
CA GLN A 105 -8.34 3.30 -16.30
C GLN A 105 -7.78 2.81 -14.97
N THR A 106 -6.86 1.84 -15.02
CA THR A 106 -6.24 1.26 -13.81
C THR A 106 -5.11 2.12 -13.25
N ARG A 107 -4.81 3.27 -13.88
CA ARG A 107 -3.67 4.14 -13.56
C ARG A 107 -2.35 3.36 -13.59
N PHE A 108 -2.12 2.61 -14.66
CA PHE A 108 -0.92 1.79 -14.90
C PHE A 108 -0.64 0.76 -13.80
N ASN A 109 -1.68 0.25 -13.14
CA ASN A 109 -1.51 -0.78 -12.11
C ASN A 109 -1.43 -2.17 -12.75
N ILE A 110 -0.25 -2.79 -12.69
CA ILE A 110 -0.02 -4.17 -13.14
C ILE A 110 0.21 -5.04 -11.91
N SER A 111 -0.68 -6.00 -11.67
CA SER A 111 -0.59 -6.93 -10.53
C SER A 111 -0.45 -8.36 -11.02
N PHE A 112 0.73 -8.94 -10.84
CA PHE A 112 0.99 -10.36 -11.14
C PHE A 112 0.35 -11.32 -10.12
N LYS A 113 -0.12 -10.81 -8.99
CA LYS A 113 -0.75 -11.61 -7.94
C LYS A 113 -2.06 -12.28 -8.39
N LEU A 114 -2.71 -11.71 -9.41
CA LEU A 114 -3.91 -12.28 -10.02
C LEU A 114 -3.62 -13.52 -10.87
N LEU A 115 -2.39 -13.69 -11.36
CA LEU A 115 -1.99 -14.83 -12.18
C LEU A 115 -1.72 -16.09 -11.35
N SER A 116 -1.59 -15.96 -10.02
CA SER A 116 -1.38 -17.12 -9.16
C SER A 116 -2.64 -17.99 -9.11
N PRO A 117 -2.55 -19.29 -9.43
CA PRO A 117 -3.69 -20.19 -9.44
C PRO A 117 -4.20 -20.38 -8.00
N LYS A 118 -5.48 -20.09 -7.79
CA LYS A 118 -6.16 -20.33 -6.50
C LYS A 118 -7.16 -21.48 -6.71
N LEU A 119 -6.82 -22.66 -6.22
CA LEU A 119 -7.70 -23.84 -6.26
C LEU A 119 -9.09 -23.58 -5.64
N SER A 120 -9.19 -22.62 -4.72
CA SER A 120 -10.47 -22.20 -4.13
C SER A 120 -11.44 -21.55 -5.14
N ASN A 121 -10.96 -21.13 -6.30
CA ASN A 121 -11.79 -20.56 -7.36
C ASN A 121 -12.46 -21.62 -8.23
N LEU A 122 -12.00 -22.86 -8.16
CA LEU A 122 -12.53 -24.01 -8.91
C LEU A 122 -13.72 -24.69 -8.21
N SER A 123 -14.14 -24.21 -7.04
CA SER A 123 -15.29 -24.78 -6.31
C SER A 123 -16.60 -24.48 -7.04
N PRO A 124 -17.37 -25.51 -7.48
CA PRO A 124 -18.65 -25.33 -8.18
C PRO A 124 -19.71 -24.61 -7.32
N THR A 125 -19.74 -24.89 -6.04
CA THR A 125 -20.70 -24.30 -5.09
C THR A 125 -20.48 -22.80 -4.93
N LYS A 126 -19.23 -22.34 -4.88
CA LYS A 126 -18.90 -20.90 -4.88
C LYS A 126 -19.22 -20.24 -6.20
N GLY A 127 -19.08 -20.96 -7.32
CA GLY A 127 -19.47 -20.50 -8.66
C GLY A 127 -20.95 -20.22 -8.75
N LEU A 128 -21.80 -21.17 -8.35
CA LEU A 128 -23.26 -21.00 -8.33
C LEU A 128 -23.71 -19.86 -7.43
N GLY A 129 -23.16 -19.73 -6.23
CA GLY A 129 -23.46 -18.62 -5.33
C GLY A 129 -23.10 -17.25 -5.90
N ARG A 130 -22.06 -17.14 -6.73
CA ARG A 130 -21.73 -15.90 -7.46
C ARG A 130 -22.74 -15.59 -8.55
N ILE A 131 -23.20 -16.58 -9.31
CA ILE A 131 -24.17 -16.41 -10.40
C ILE A 131 -25.48 -15.83 -9.85
N PHE A 132 -25.99 -16.35 -8.75
CA PHE A 132 -27.24 -15.90 -8.11
C PHE A 132 -27.05 -14.78 -7.08
N SER A 133 -25.91 -14.07 -7.11
CA SER A 133 -25.70 -12.93 -6.22
C SER A 133 -26.56 -11.73 -6.61
N LYS A 134 -27.00 -10.92 -5.63
CA LYS A 134 -27.72 -9.66 -5.87
C LYS A 134 -26.99 -8.75 -6.86
N ARG A 135 -25.66 -8.74 -6.83
CA ARG A 135 -24.82 -7.97 -7.74
C ARG A 135 -24.99 -8.44 -9.19
N ASN A 136 -24.88 -9.75 -9.42
CA ASN A 136 -25.05 -10.30 -10.76
C ASN A 136 -26.47 -10.11 -11.30
N LEU A 137 -27.50 -10.15 -10.44
CA LEU A 137 -28.85 -9.86 -10.85
C LEU A 137 -29.00 -8.39 -11.33
N VAL A 138 -28.40 -7.44 -10.64
CA VAL A 138 -28.38 -6.02 -11.07
C VAL A 138 -27.62 -5.87 -12.39
N GLU A 139 -26.47 -6.55 -12.55
CA GLU A 139 -25.71 -6.54 -13.81
C GLU A 139 -26.52 -7.17 -14.96
N LEU A 140 -27.25 -8.25 -14.71
CA LEU A 140 -28.14 -8.86 -15.70
C LEU A 140 -29.22 -7.88 -16.16
N ILE A 141 -29.93 -7.23 -15.23
CA ILE A 141 -30.97 -6.25 -15.55
C ILE A 141 -30.39 -5.09 -16.37
N LYS A 142 -29.24 -4.55 -15.97
CA LYS A 142 -28.56 -3.50 -16.74
C LYS A 142 -28.22 -3.95 -18.16
N ASN A 143 -27.73 -5.17 -18.33
CA ASN A 143 -27.39 -5.70 -19.65
C ASN A 143 -28.64 -5.90 -20.52
N ILE A 144 -29.75 -6.36 -19.95
CA ILE A 144 -31.03 -6.45 -20.66
C ILE A 144 -31.48 -5.06 -21.12
N ILE A 145 -31.44 -4.05 -20.26
CA ILE A 145 -31.80 -2.67 -20.60
C ILE A 145 -30.93 -2.13 -21.73
N LYS A 146 -29.59 -2.37 -21.67
CA LYS A 146 -28.64 -1.99 -22.73
C LYS A 146 -29.04 -2.59 -24.07
N ILE A 147 -29.34 -3.90 -24.09
CA ILE A 147 -29.74 -4.62 -25.30
C ILE A 147 -31.05 -4.02 -25.87
N LEU A 148 -32.02 -3.77 -25.02
CA LEU A 148 -33.31 -3.17 -25.46
C LEU A 148 -33.12 -1.78 -26.07
N ILE A 149 -32.30 -0.94 -25.46
CA ILE A 149 -31.94 0.39 -25.99
C ILE A 149 -31.28 0.25 -27.36
N LEU A 150 -30.31 -0.65 -27.51
CA LEU A 150 -29.59 -0.86 -28.76
C LEU A 150 -30.51 -1.40 -29.87
N ILE A 151 -31.37 -2.36 -29.56
CA ILE A 151 -32.31 -2.91 -30.54
C ILE A 151 -33.28 -1.82 -31.00
N SER A 152 -33.83 -1.05 -30.06
CA SER A 152 -34.76 0.05 -30.38
C SER A 152 -34.07 1.11 -31.25
N PHE A 153 -32.82 1.44 -30.94
CA PHE A 153 -32.04 2.40 -31.69
C PHE A 153 -31.69 1.89 -33.10
N LEU A 154 -31.22 0.64 -33.21
CA LEU A 154 -30.93 -0.02 -34.48
C LEU A 154 -32.18 -0.09 -35.36
N TYR A 155 -33.34 -0.46 -34.79
CA TYR A 155 -34.59 -0.49 -35.52
C TYR A 155 -34.96 0.89 -36.08
N SER A 156 -34.78 1.96 -35.28
CA SER A 156 -35.04 3.33 -35.71
C SER A 156 -34.18 3.77 -36.90
N ILE A 157 -32.85 3.41 -36.85
CA ILE A 157 -31.91 3.71 -37.93
C ILE A 157 -32.30 2.93 -39.20
N LEU A 158 -32.45 1.61 -39.08
CA LEU A 158 -32.79 0.78 -40.25
C LEU A 158 -34.09 1.26 -40.92
N LYS A 159 -35.08 1.63 -40.15
CA LYS A 159 -36.34 2.21 -40.70
C LYS A 159 -36.08 3.52 -41.45
N ALA A 160 -35.18 4.36 -40.95
CA ALA A 160 -34.82 5.62 -41.61
C ALA A 160 -34.06 5.39 -42.93
N ASP A 161 -33.19 4.36 -42.95
CA ASP A 161 -32.29 4.08 -44.06
C ASP A 161 -32.94 3.21 -45.19
N ILE A 162 -34.13 2.67 -45.00
CA ILE A 162 -34.87 1.89 -46.03
C ILE A 162 -35.04 2.72 -47.30
N ILE A 163 -35.48 3.98 -47.24
CA ILE A 163 -35.72 4.83 -48.40
C ILE A 163 -34.42 5.18 -49.14
N PRO A 164 -33.31 5.62 -48.45
CA PRO A 164 -32.03 5.78 -49.10
C PRO A 164 -31.53 4.51 -49.80
N ILE A 165 -31.64 3.34 -49.14
CA ILE A 165 -31.22 2.05 -49.73
C ILE A 165 -32.04 1.73 -51.02
N SER A 166 -33.35 1.92 -51.00
CA SER A 166 -34.16 1.66 -52.19
C SER A 166 -33.84 2.56 -53.38
N LYS A 167 -33.36 3.79 -53.16
CA LYS A 167 -32.92 4.71 -54.21
C LYS A 167 -31.62 4.28 -54.87
N MET A 168 -30.80 3.46 -54.21
CA MET A 168 -29.53 2.99 -54.76
C MET A 168 -29.72 2.10 -55.96
N ILE A 169 -30.87 1.45 -56.14
CA ILE A 169 -31.20 0.65 -57.33
C ILE A 169 -31.12 1.47 -58.62
N HIS A 170 -31.38 2.79 -58.54
CA HIS A 170 -31.35 3.69 -59.69
C HIS A 170 -29.98 4.39 -59.88
N MET A 171 -28.99 4.09 -59.06
CA MET A 171 -27.66 4.68 -59.14
C MET A 171 -26.72 3.73 -59.88
N ASP A 172 -25.64 4.31 -60.41
CA ASP A 172 -24.53 3.52 -60.94
C ASP A 172 -23.78 2.81 -59.81
N ILE A 173 -23.10 1.72 -60.12
CA ILE A 173 -22.42 0.85 -59.15
C ILE A 173 -21.43 1.64 -58.28
N LYS A 174 -20.70 2.59 -58.86
CA LYS A 174 -19.70 3.39 -58.12
C LYS A 174 -20.37 4.29 -57.04
N ASN A 175 -21.41 5.04 -57.44
CA ASN A 175 -22.13 5.95 -56.53
C ASN A 175 -22.92 5.15 -55.46
N SER A 176 -23.51 4.00 -55.82
CA SER A 176 -24.16 3.10 -54.87
C SER A 176 -23.16 2.59 -53.83
N SER A 177 -21.95 2.18 -54.24
CA SER A 177 -20.91 1.70 -53.31
C SER A 177 -20.43 2.79 -52.36
N ILE A 178 -20.24 4.01 -52.86
CA ILE A 178 -19.85 5.18 -52.01
C ILE A 178 -20.95 5.50 -51.01
N THR A 179 -22.20 5.51 -51.45
CA THR A 179 -23.36 5.79 -50.61
C THR A 179 -23.50 4.73 -49.51
N LEU A 180 -23.40 3.45 -49.90
CA LEU A 180 -23.44 2.34 -48.93
C LEU A 180 -22.34 2.47 -47.88
N MET A 181 -21.12 2.78 -48.28
CA MET A 181 -20.00 2.95 -47.40
C MET A 181 -20.23 4.14 -46.42
N SER A 182 -20.75 5.27 -46.92
CA SER A 182 -21.07 6.41 -46.07
C SER A 182 -22.16 6.08 -45.04
N MET A 183 -23.20 5.36 -45.46
CA MET A 183 -24.27 4.91 -44.57
C MET A 183 -23.74 3.93 -43.49
N MET A 184 -22.84 3.02 -43.86
CA MET A 184 -22.20 2.14 -42.87
C MET A 184 -21.40 2.93 -41.84
N PHE A 185 -20.62 3.92 -42.26
CA PHE A 185 -19.87 4.77 -41.32
C PHE A 185 -20.80 5.61 -40.43
N ASP A 186 -21.87 6.15 -40.97
CA ASP A 186 -22.88 6.87 -40.21
C ASP A 186 -23.57 5.98 -39.17
N LEU A 187 -23.98 4.77 -39.57
CA LEU A 187 -24.56 3.77 -38.68
C LEU A 187 -23.63 3.47 -37.50
N ILE A 188 -22.37 3.17 -37.81
CA ILE A 188 -21.34 2.86 -36.81
C ILE A 188 -21.13 4.05 -35.87
N THR A 189 -21.01 5.26 -36.40
CA THR A 189 -20.81 6.47 -35.60
C THR A 189 -21.95 6.71 -34.65
N ARG A 190 -23.19 6.54 -35.11
CA ARG A 190 -24.41 6.67 -34.29
C ARG A 190 -24.48 5.59 -33.20
N ILE A 191 -24.18 4.33 -33.54
CA ILE A 191 -24.09 3.23 -32.57
C ILE A 191 -23.03 3.52 -31.51
N CYS A 192 -21.84 3.95 -31.93
CA CYS A 192 -20.76 4.31 -30.99
C CYS A 192 -21.16 5.45 -30.05
N ALA A 193 -21.89 6.46 -30.52
CA ALA A 193 -22.38 7.56 -29.70
C ALA A 193 -23.35 7.06 -28.60
N VAL A 194 -24.29 6.17 -28.95
CA VAL A 194 -25.21 5.55 -27.99
C VAL A 194 -24.47 4.68 -26.99
N PHE A 195 -23.53 3.87 -27.47
CA PHE A 195 -22.68 3.06 -26.57
C PHE A 195 -21.85 3.91 -25.62
N LEU A 196 -21.33 5.06 -26.09
CA LEU A 196 -20.58 5.98 -25.25
C LEU A 196 -21.44 6.53 -24.11
N ALA A 197 -22.68 6.93 -24.43
CA ALA A 197 -23.62 7.39 -23.41
C ALA A 197 -23.92 6.29 -22.38
N ILE A 198 -24.22 5.07 -22.83
CA ILE A 198 -24.46 3.93 -21.96
C ILE A 198 -23.22 3.61 -21.10
N ALA A 199 -22.04 3.60 -21.70
CA ALA A 199 -20.78 3.33 -21.03
C ALA A 199 -20.44 4.39 -19.97
N PHE A 200 -20.81 5.64 -20.20
CA PHE A 200 -20.64 6.72 -19.22
C PHE A 200 -21.46 6.46 -17.95
N PHE A 201 -22.74 6.09 -18.08
CA PHE A 201 -23.57 5.75 -16.93
C PHE A 201 -23.09 4.47 -16.21
N ASP A 202 -22.67 3.46 -16.99
CA ASP A 202 -22.10 2.26 -16.40
C ASP A 202 -20.79 2.55 -15.66
N PHE A 203 -19.94 3.42 -16.19
CA PHE A 203 -18.73 3.89 -15.53
C PHE A 203 -19.01 4.53 -14.18
N MET A 204 -20.00 5.42 -14.11
CA MET A 204 -20.40 6.05 -12.85
C MET A 204 -20.87 5.02 -11.82
N TYR A 205 -21.71 4.08 -12.25
CA TYR A 205 -22.20 3.00 -11.41
C TYR A 205 -21.06 2.09 -10.92
N GLN A 206 -20.17 1.65 -11.80
CA GLN A 206 -19.03 0.80 -11.45
C GLN A 206 -18.06 1.51 -10.49
N LYS A 207 -17.84 2.81 -10.68
CA LYS A 207 -17.03 3.61 -9.77
C LYS A 207 -17.65 3.70 -8.39
N TRP A 208 -18.95 3.98 -8.32
CA TRP A 208 -19.70 4.01 -7.06
C TRP A 208 -19.63 2.65 -6.36
N GLN A 209 -19.89 1.57 -7.10
CA GLN A 209 -19.82 0.20 -6.56
C GLN A 209 -18.42 -0.15 -6.04
N TYR A 210 -17.36 0.21 -6.76
CA TYR A 210 -15.99 0.01 -6.32
C TYR A 210 -15.68 0.74 -5.01
N GLU A 211 -16.12 1.99 -4.87
CA GLU A 211 -15.96 2.73 -3.61
C GLU A 211 -16.74 2.10 -2.46
N MET A 212 -17.96 1.61 -2.72
CA MET A 212 -18.75 0.87 -1.73
C MET A 212 -18.08 -0.43 -1.30
N ASP A 213 -17.53 -1.19 -2.23
CA ASP A 213 -16.83 -2.46 -1.94
C ASP A 213 -15.58 -2.25 -1.06
N LEU A 214 -14.94 -1.08 -1.16
CA LEU A 214 -13.77 -0.71 -0.37
C LEU A 214 -14.10 -0.11 1.00
N ARG A 215 -15.37 0.25 1.28
CA ARG A 215 -15.76 0.81 2.60
C ARG A 215 -15.35 -0.09 3.74
N MET A 216 -15.07 0.54 4.87
CA MET A 216 -14.58 -0.10 6.08
C MET A 216 -15.63 -0.08 7.19
N THR A 217 -15.55 -1.03 8.09
CA THR A 217 -16.28 -0.96 9.35
C THR A 217 -15.52 -0.05 10.33
N LYS A 218 -16.20 0.51 11.33
CA LYS A 218 -15.57 1.29 12.40
C LYS A 218 -14.46 0.50 13.11
N GLN A 219 -14.64 -0.81 13.22
CA GLN A 219 -13.65 -1.68 13.84
C GLN A 219 -12.39 -1.84 12.96
N GLU A 220 -12.57 -2.04 11.64
CA GLU A 220 -11.43 -2.11 10.69
C GLU A 220 -10.61 -0.83 10.72
N VAL A 221 -11.25 0.35 10.75
CA VAL A 221 -10.57 1.65 10.87
C VAL A 221 -9.76 1.72 12.16
N LYS A 222 -10.36 1.35 13.31
CA LYS A 222 -9.68 1.36 14.61
C LYS A 222 -8.47 0.41 14.63
N ASP A 223 -8.59 -0.75 14.04
CA ASP A 223 -7.52 -1.75 13.98
C ASP A 223 -6.38 -1.30 13.04
N GLU A 224 -6.72 -0.61 11.96
CA GLU A 224 -5.73 -0.01 11.07
C GLU A 224 -4.94 1.11 11.76
N TYR A 225 -5.60 2.00 12.51
CA TYR A 225 -4.93 3.03 13.31
C TYR A 225 -3.97 2.40 14.35
N LYS A 226 -4.41 1.33 15.04
CA LYS A 226 -3.52 0.61 15.97
C LYS A 226 -2.29 0.00 15.29
N GLN A 227 -2.44 -0.45 14.03
CA GLN A 227 -1.32 -0.99 13.26
C GLN A 227 -0.33 0.09 12.80
N LEU A 228 -0.81 1.28 12.48
CA LEU A 228 0.01 2.40 12.00
C LEU A 228 0.74 3.13 13.15
N GLU A 229 0.06 3.41 14.24
CA GLU A 229 0.61 4.17 15.38
C GLU A 229 1.25 3.28 16.46
N GLY A 230 1.04 1.97 16.37
CA GLY A 230 1.37 1.01 17.40
C GLY A 230 0.31 0.96 18.50
N ASN A 231 0.16 -0.19 19.14
CA ASN A 231 -0.79 -0.35 20.23
C ASN A 231 -0.28 0.44 21.47
N PRO A 232 -1.02 1.45 21.96
CA PRO A 232 -0.60 2.24 23.12
C PRO A 232 -0.36 1.40 24.37
N GLU A 233 -1.07 0.28 24.54
CA GLU A 233 -0.86 -0.66 25.64
C GLU A 233 0.51 -1.35 25.53
N ILE A 234 0.91 -1.76 24.33
CA ILE A 234 2.22 -2.37 24.09
C ILE A 234 3.32 -1.35 24.37
N LYS A 235 3.17 -0.12 23.90
CA LYS A 235 4.12 0.98 24.14
C LYS A 235 4.23 1.31 25.64
N GLY A 236 3.10 1.29 26.33
CA GLY A 236 3.06 1.44 27.80
C GLY A 236 3.81 0.29 28.50
N ARG A 237 3.54 -0.95 28.13
CA ARG A 237 4.18 -2.15 28.70
C ARG A 237 5.69 -2.18 28.44
N ILE A 238 6.13 -1.81 27.23
CA ILE A 238 7.57 -1.70 26.90
C ILE A 238 8.22 -0.64 27.79
N ARG A 239 7.60 0.55 27.97
CA ARG A 239 8.14 1.61 28.83
C ARG A 239 8.24 1.17 30.30
N GLN A 240 7.24 0.46 30.77
CA GLN A 240 7.25 -0.11 32.14
C GLN A 240 8.36 -1.14 32.30
N MET A 241 8.54 -2.07 31.35
CA MET A 241 9.63 -3.04 31.37
C MET A 241 11.01 -2.37 31.33
N MET A 242 11.19 -1.32 30.55
CA MET A 242 12.45 -0.58 30.51
C MET A 242 12.76 0.07 31.87
N ARG A 243 11.77 0.68 32.51
CA ARG A 243 11.92 1.24 33.86
C ARG A 243 12.27 0.18 34.88
N SER A 244 11.56 -0.96 34.86
CA SER A 244 11.83 -2.07 35.78
C SER A 244 13.24 -2.63 35.61
N ARG A 245 13.68 -2.84 34.35
CA ARG A 245 15.06 -3.29 34.07
C ARG A 245 16.11 -2.27 34.48
N ALA A 246 15.85 -0.97 34.27
CA ALA A 246 16.77 0.08 34.70
C ALA A 246 16.90 0.10 36.24
N ASN A 247 15.78 0.00 36.97
CA ASN A 247 15.80 -0.10 38.42
C ASN A 247 16.52 -1.38 38.91
N GLN A 248 16.31 -2.51 38.25
CA GLN A 248 16.98 -3.76 38.60
C GLN A 248 18.52 -3.67 38.43
N ARG A 249 18.99 -3.08 37.31
CA ARG A 249 20.45 -2.85 37.09
C ARG A 249 21.01 -1.87 38.13
N MET A 250 20.27 -0.84 38.46
CA MET A 250 20.65 0.16 39.46
C MET A 250 20.79 -0.52 40.82
N MET A 251 19.84 -1.37 41.22
CA MET A 251 19.91 -2.15 42.47
C MET A 251 21.10 -3.12 42.52
N GLN A 252 21.45 -3.74 41.37
CA GLN A 252 22.61 -4.63 41.28
C GLN A 252 23.95 -3.89 41.48
N ALA A 253 23.99 -2.58 41.26
CA ALA A 253 25.18 -1.77 41.46
C ALA A 253 25.31 -1.25 42.91
N VAL A 254 24.28 -1.34 43.73
CA VAL A 254 24.32 -0.86 45.13
C VAL A 254 25.39 -1.55 45.99
N PRO A 255 25.62 -2.89 45.88
CA PRO A 255 26.68 -3.55 46.63
C PRO A 255 28.11 -3.04 46.36
N ASP A 256 28.32 -2.44 45.19
CA ASP A 256 29.62 -1.89 44.77
C ASP A 256 29.83 -0.45 45.29
N ALA A 257 28.90 0.14 45.99
CA ALA A 257 29.01 1.49 46.51
C ALA A 257 29.91 1.57 47.75
N ASP A 258 30.66 2.67 47.89
CA ASP A 258 31.48 2.94 49.09
C ASP A 258 30.60 3.56 50.22
N VAL A 259 29.55 4.29 49.84
CA VAL A 259 28.67 4.96 50.85
C VAL A 259 27.27 5.15 50.30
N ILE A 260 26.28 5.08 51.18
CA ILE A 260 24.91 5.48 50.89
C ILE A 260 24.59 6.74 51.74
N ILE A 261 24.34 7.87 51.09
CA ILE A 261 23.88 9.09 51.74
C ILE A 261 22.37 9.06 51.77
N ARG A 262 21.77 9.09 52.97
CA ARG A 262 20.31 8.99 53.14
C ARG A 262 19.68 10.15 53.86
N ASN A 263 18.45 10.48 53.47
CA ASN A 263 17.47 11.16 54.27
C ASN A 263 16.46 10.08 54.70
N PRO A 264 16.37 9.73 56.01
CA PRO A 264 15.55 8.61 56.45
C PRO A 264 14.16 8.61 55.82
N GLU A 265 13.74 7.43 55.35
CA GLU A 265 12.44 7.12 54.72
C GLU A 265 12.16 7.79 53.39
N HIS A 266 12.91 8.82 52.94
CA HIS A 266 12.57 9.60 51.78
C HIS A 266 13.57 9.50 50.62
N LEU A 267 14.87 9.57 50.88
CA LEU A 267 15.90 9.62 49.84
C LEU A 267 17.11 8.77 50.19
N ALA A 268 17.66 8.08 49.20
CA ALA A 268 18.96 7.41 49.31
C ALA A 268 19.75 7.57 48.00
N ILE A 269 21.05 7.82 48.13
CA ILE A 269 21.99 7.98 47.01
C ILE A 269 23.21 7.13 47.33
N ALA A 270 23.46 6.10 46.53
CA ALA A 270 24.65 5.26 46.64
C ALA A 270 25.75 5.81 45.74
N ILE A 271 26.92 6.00 46.32
CA ILE A 271 28.07 6.66 45.66
C ILE A 271 29.27 5.74 45.74
N LYS A 272 30.05 5.73 44.66
CA LYS A 272 31.33 5.04 44.54
C LYS A 272 32.40 6.02 44.11
N TYR A 273 33.61 5.93 44.69
CA TYR A 273 34.78 6.63 44.24
C TYR A 273 35.91 5.68 43.89
N ASP A 274 36.34 5.70 42.62
CA ASP A 274 37.46 4.93 42.13
C ASP A 274 38.49 5.90 41.50
N PRO A 275 39.57 6.25 42.24
CA PRO A 275 40.51 7.25 41.77
C PRO A 275 41.26 6.82 40.48
N ASP A 276 41.38 5.50 40.20
CA ASP A 276 42.04 5.02 39.00
C ASP A 276 41.18 5.18 37.72
N LYS A 277 39.87 5.46 37.87
CA LYS A 277 38.91 5.51 36.73
C LYS A 277 38.18 6.85 36.61
N ASN A 278 37.96 7.59 37.69
CA ASN A 278 37.09 8.74 37.69
C ASN A 278 37.72 9.91 38.44
N GLN A 279 37.53 11.11 37.91
CA GLN A 279 38.00 12.34 38.55
C GLN A 279 37.16 12.73 39.79
N ALA A 280 35.91 12.27 39.84
CA ALA A 280 34.97 12.52 40.92
C ALA A 280 34.14 11.29 41.26
N PRO A 281 33.54 11.22 42.46
CA PRO A 281 32.64 10.14 42.83
C PRO A 281 31.45 10.00 41.88
N ILE A 282 31.07 8.77 41.58
CA ILE A 282 29.93 8.42 40.68
C ILE A 282 28.72 8.00 41.52
N VAL A 283 27.54 8.39 41.06
CA VAL A 283 26.26 7.91 41.62
C VAL A 283 25.90 6.58 40.99
N LEU A 284 25.95 5.49 41.75
CA LEU A 284 25.55 4.15 41.30
C LEU A 284 24.05 3.95 41.37
N ALA A 285 23.42 4.43 42.42
CA ALA A 285 21.97 4.33 42.60
C ALA A 285 21.40 5.58 43.32
N LYS A 286 20.17 5.90 42.96
CA LYS A 286 19.39 6.88 43.74
C LYS A 286 17.92 6.46 43.76
N GLY A 287 17.28 6.66 44.91
CA GLY A 287 15.87 6.31 45.08
C GLY A 287 15.15 7.29 45.97
N GLN A 288 13.83 7.31 45.81
CA GLN A 288 12.93 8.06 46.67
C GLN A 288 11.90 7.08 47.26
N ASP A 289 11.48 7.35 48.49
CA ASP A 289 10.49 6.62 49.28
C ASP A 289 10.78 5.09 49.29
N GLU A 290 9.91 4.21 48.78
CA GLU A 290 10.12 2.75 48.77
C GLU A 290 11.43 2.31 48.09
N LEU A 291 11.86 3.03 47.05
CA LEU A 291 13.09 2.71 46.36
C LEU A 291 14.32 3.12 47.20
N ALA A 292 14.22 4.21 47.97
CA ALA A 292 15.26 4.61 48.91
C ALA A 292 15.46 3.56 50.01
N LEU A 293 14.38 3.06 50.61
CA LEU A 293 14.41 1.99 51.61
C LEU A 293 15.04 0.72 51.07
N LYS A 294 14.71 0.31 49.79
CA LYS A 294 15.32 -0.84 49.15
C LYS A 294 16.83 -0.66 48.91
N ILE A 295 17.27 0.54 48.49
CA ILE A 295 18.70 0.81 48.29
C ILE A 295 19.45 0.70 49.63
N VAL A 296 18.90 1.23 50.69
CA VAL A 296 19.50 1.13 52.04
C VAL A 296 19.55 -0.33 52.50
N ALA A 297 18.45 -1.05 52.40
CA ALA A 297 18.39 -2.48 52.80
C ALA A 297 19.42 -3.33 52.06
N VAL A 298 19.51 -3.18 50.72
CA VAL A 298 20.51 -3.91 49.91
C VAL A 298 21.95 -3.49 50.25
N GLY A 299 22.16 -2.20 50.52
CA GLY A 299 23.47 -1.71 51.00
C GLY A 299 23.87 -2.30 52.33
N GLU A 300 22.99 -2.31 53.32
CA GLU A 300 23.22 -2.89 54.65
C GLU A 300 23.48 -4.40 54.57
N GLU A 301 22.76 -5.15 53.72
CA GLU A 301 23.01 -6.58 53.48
C GLU A 301 24.42 -6.84 52.93
N HIS A 302 24.97 -5.91 52.14
CA HIS A 302 26.32 -6.06 51.54
C HIS A 302 27.39 -5.18 52.29
N HIS A 303 27.12 -4.81 53.52
CA HIS A 303 28.06 -4.09 54.38
C HIS A 303 28.44 -2.67 53.88
N VAL A 304 27.61 -2.07 53.00
CA VAL A 304 27.81 -0.69 52.56
C VAL A 304 27.35 0.26 53.66
N THR A 305 28.24 1.15 54.12
CA THR A 305 27.91 2.10 55.21
C THR A 305 26.89 3.13 54.76
N ALA A 306 25.74 3.22 55.47
CA ALA A 306 24.73 4.24 55.23
C ALA A 306 24.86 5.39 56.21
N ILE A 307 25.03 6.62 55.71
CA ILE A 307 25.18 7.84 56.51
C ILE A 307 23.95 8.71 56.38
N GLU A 308 23.39 9.12 57.50
CA GLU A 308 22.30 10.09 57.54
C GLU A 308 22.83 11.52 57.39
N ASN A 309 22.51 12.13 56.23
CA ASN A 309 22.74 13.55 56.01
C ASN A 309 21.58 14.13 55.18
N LYS A 310 20.56 14.59 55.89
CA LYS A 310 19.31 15.09 55.30
C LYS A 310 19.51 16.27 54.34
N PRO A 311 20.31 17.33 54.70
CA PRO A 311 20.53 18.45 53.80
C PRO A 311 21.22 18.03 52.50
N LEU A 312 22.29 17.21 52.59
CA LEU A 312 23.09 16.78 51.46
C LEU A 312 22.27 15.86 50.54
N ALA A 313 21.55 14.87 51.09
CA ALA A 313 20.70 13.99 50.29
C ALA A 313 19.62 14.77 49.53
N ARG A 314 18.98 15.78 50.13
CA ARG A 314 17.96 16.61 49.49
C ARG A 314 18.55 17.47 48.38
N ALA A 315 19.74 18.02 48.56
CA ALA A 315 20.40 18.87 47.58
C ALA A 315 20.90 18.04 46.37
N MET A 316 21.48 16.86 46.63
CA MET A 316 22.05 16.00 45.57
C MET A 316 20.98 15.28 44.73
N TYR A 317 19.89 14.84 45.32
CA TYR A 317 18.89 14.00 44.67
C TYR A 317 18.35 14.58 43.35
N PRO A 318 17.92 15.86 43.25
CA PRO A 318 17.39 16.41 42.00
C PRO A 318 18.45 16.60 40.92
N VAL A 319 19.70 16.88 41.29
CA VAL A 319 20.78 17.27 40.37
C VAL A 319 21.61 16.09 39.90
N CYS A 320 21.93 15.15 40.80
CA CYS A 320 22.75 13.96 40.44
C CYS A 320 22.00 12.99 39.55
N LYS A 321 22.71 12.43 38.59
CA LYS A 321 22.19 11.39 37.64
C LYS A 321 22.90 10.07 37.88
N VAL A 322 22.17 8.97 37.92
CA VAL A 322 22.74 7.61 37.99
C VAL A 322 23.72 7.36 36.85
N GLY A 323 24.90 6.80 37.18
CA GLY A 323 26.00 6.51 36.21
C GLY A 323 26.80 7.76 35.84
N LYS A 324 26.63 8.89 36.50
CA LYS A 324 27.40 10.11 36.26
C LYS A 324 28.12 10.55 37.54
N GLU A 325 29.19 11.29 37.36
CA GLU A 325 29.90 11.97 38.44
C GLU A 325 28.99 12.98 39.15
N ILE A 326 29.22 13.16 40.42
CA ILE A 326 28.53 14.19 41.19
C ILE A 326 28.95 15.59 40.72
N PRO A 327 28.07 16.61 40.76
CA PRO A 327 28.45 17.99 40.47
C PRO A 327 29.50 18.53 41.46
N GLY A 328 30.35 19.45 40.99
CA GLY A 328 31.45 20.04 41.76
C GLY A 328 31.05 20.66 43.10
N ASP A 329 29.85 21.21 43.17
CA ASP A 329 29.27 21.81 44.37
C ASP A 329 29.20 20.85 45.59
N PHE A 330 29.19 19.53 45.32
CA PHE A 330 29.08 18.48 46.33
C PHE A 330 30.40 17.80 46.66
N TYR A 331 31.51 18.13 45.95
CA TYR A 331 32.80 17.46 46.14
C TYR A 331 33.29 17.51 47.58
N GLY A 332 33.27 18.70 48.21
CA GLY A 332 33.76 18.87 49.57
C GLY A 332 32.98 18.03 50.60
N ALA A 333 31.65 18.11 50.56
CA ALA A 333 30.79 17.38 51.50
C ALA A 333 30.87 15.86 51.32
N VAL A 334 30.93 15.37 50.07
CA VAL A 334 31.05 13.94 49.80
C VAL A 334 32.46 13.40 50.11
N ALA A 335 33.50 14.22 49.87
CA ALA A 335 34.89 13.84 50.21
C ALA A 335 35.07 13.69 51.74
N GLU A 336 34.49 14.57 52.57
CA GLU A 336 34.52 14.42 54.02
C GLU A 336 33.88 13.11 54.49
N ILE A 337 32.78 12.73 53.90
CA ILE A 337 32.08 11.48 54.18
C ILE A 337 32.92 10.28 53.77
N LEU A 338 33.51 10.28 52.55
CA LEU A 338 34.36 9.19 52.06
C LEU A 338 35.61 9.03 52.89
N VAL A 339 36.30 10.11 53.26
CA VAL A 339 37.47 10.09 54.13
C VAL A 339 37.14 9.48 55.50
N TYR A 340 36.00 9.86 56.08
CA TYR A 340 35.56 9.27 57.34
C TYR A 340 35.34 7.74 57.24
N ILE A 341 34.69 7.27 56.15
CA ILE A 341 34.45 5.84 55.92
C ILE A 341 35.75 5.09 55.69
N TYR A 342 36.61 5.56 54.79
CA TYR A 342 37.87 4.90 54.49
C TYR A 342 38.82 4.79 55.68
N ARG A 343 38.80 5.76 56.58
CA ARG A 343 39.48 5.66 57.89
C ARG A 343 38.89 4.62 58.82
N LYS A 344 37.56 4.50 58.85
CA LYS A 344 36.86 3.54 59.69
C LYS A 344 37.04 2.10 59.17
N GLU A 345 37.14 1.92 57.86
CA GLU A 345 37.31 0.61 57.20
C GLU A 345 38.79 0.22 56.96
N ASN A 346 39.71 1.02 57.45
CA ASN A 346 41.16 0.81 57.34
C ASN A 346 41.70 0.76 55.87
N ARG A 347 40.99 1.41 54.92
CA ARG A 347 41.31 1.55 53.49
C ARG A 347 42.15 2.81 53.25
N GLN A 348 43.32 2.89 53.88
CA GLN A 348 44.22 4.08 53.79
C GLN A 348 44.92 4.18 52.41
N ASP A 349 45.04 3.09 51.68
CA ASP A 349 45.58 2.99 50.34
C ASP A 349 44.82 3.91 49.33
N ILE A 350 43.50 3.99 49.41
CA ILE A 350 42.68 4.86 48.55
C ILE A 350 42.89 6.34 48.90
N LEU A 351 43.05 6.63 50.16
CA LEU A 351 43.29 8.02 50.63
C LEU A 351 44.67 8.54 50.19
N GLU A 352 45.68 7.69 50.16
CA GLU A 352 47.04 8.09 49.69
C GLU A 352 47.06 8.33 48.20
N LYS A 353 46.44 7.45 47.41
CA LYS A 353 46.29 7.65 45.96
C LYS A 353 45.51 8.92 45.61
N ALA A 354 44.38 9.22 46.28
CA ALA A 354 43.61 10.43 46.05
C ALA A 354 44.39 11.72 46.43
N LYS A 355 45.37 11.65 47.34
CA LYS A 355 46.26 12.75 47.65
C LYS A 355 47.36 12.96 46.64
N GLU A 356 47.87 11.90 46.05
CA GLU A 356 48.88 11.96 44.97
C GLU A 356 48.30 12.56 43.68
N ASP A 357 47.08 12.20 43.31
CA ASP A 357 46.41 12.76 42.13
C ASP A 357 46.12 14.25 42.29
N ASN A 358 45.71 14.69 43.49
CA ASN A 358 45.45 16.12 43.77
C ASN A 358 46.77 16.97 43.89
N ARG A 359 47.95 16.34 43.97
CA ARG A 359 49.24 17.05 43.92
C ARG A 359 49.79 17.19 42.49
N ASN A 360 49.29 16.36 41.56
CA ASN A 360 49.72 16.33 40.17
C ASN A 360 48.77 17.06 39.23
N ALA A 361 47.63 17.55 39.68
CA ALA A 361 46.64 18.36 38.96
C ALA A 361 46.75 19.85 39.36
#